data_4cb9e654a4ffeb64f27790611f5248f0
#
_entry.id   4cb9e654a4ffeb64f27790611f5248f0
#
_cell.length_a   1.000
_cell.length_b   1.000
_cell.length_c   1.000
_cell.angle_alpha   90.00
_cell.angle_beta   90.00
_cell.angle_gamma   90.00
#
_symmetry.space_group_name_H-M   'P 1'
#
loop_
_entity.id
_entity.type
_entity.pdbx_description
1 polymer ?
#
loop_
_entity_poly.entity_id
_entity_poly.type
_entity_poly.pdbx_seq_one_letter_code
_entity_poly.pdbx_strand_id
1 'polypeptide(L)'
;MPARHSETERMGMWVARAPIGDLAIAVVAALCVVVFAVLAAVAVGSPEKKAPSNTHFDAGLIIGDAAFYDPDAMTAAQIQRFLQQRDCTPQGNVPCLKDYREDTPDEPTQYAHCAAMRGEHDEAASSIIARIAQACRISPKVLLVLLQKEQSLLTHPTVYGYQRATGYGCPDTAGCDARYFGFFNQLYNAAWQFREYTVGGSSWRYHVGRVRIQYHPNTACGGSVVDIRTQATANLYNYTPYQPSPQTVRHPDVVTPCSTYGNLNFWNLYTTWFGSPLTQPFPAQYAPCLNLVGGARCFIDPKTGL
;
A
#
# COMPACT_ATOMS: atom_id res chain seq x y z
N MET A 1 69.68 -79.21 37.18
CA MET A 1 70.68 -78.13 37.29
C MET A 1 70.29 -76.99 36.43
N PRO A 2 70.46 -75.81 36.88
CA PRO A 2 69.59 -74.65 36.67
C PRO A 2 70.17 -73.68 35.66
N ALA A 3 69.34 -72.81 35.10
CA ALA A 3 69.78 -71.48 34.66
C ALA A 3 68.62 -70.48 34.72
N ARG A 4 68.83 -69.47 35.53
CA ARG A 4 68.04 -68.22 35.63
C ARG A 4 68.20 -67.46 34.36
N HIS A 5 67.12 -66.82 33.94
CA HIS A 5 67.19 -65.59 33.17
C HIS A 5 66.18 -64.55 33.68
N SER A 6 66.69 -63.37 33.81
CA SER A 6 66.22 -62.17 34.43
C SER A 6 65.00 -61.54 33.68
N GLU A 7 64.07 -61.09 34.50
CA GLU A 7 63.02 -60.16 34.11
C GLU A 7 63.62 -58.79 33.83
N THR A 8 63.22 -58.20 32.69
CA THR A 8 63.31 -56.76 32.44
C THR A 8 61.91 -56.24 32.24
N GLU A 9 61.41 -55.51 33.23
CA GLU A 9 60.22 -54.75 33.20
C GLU A 9 60.28 -53.75 32.06
N ARG A 10 59.31 -53.75 31.14
CA ARG A 10 58.98 -52.66 30.25
C ARG A 10 57.70 -52.02 30.74
N MET A 11 57.85 -50.83 31.29
CA MET A 11 56.78 -49.90 31.65
C MET A 11 56.15 -49.38 30.36
N GLY A 12 55.05 -49.97 29.98
CA GLY A 12 54.25 -49.53 28.85
C GLY A 12 53.39 -48.33 29.24
N MET A 13 53.74 -47.20 28.69
CA MET A 13 52.98 -45.99 28.86
C MET A 13 51.68 -46.07 28.00
N TRP A 14 50.53 -46.21 28.66
CA TRP A 14 49.23 -46.19 28.03
C TRP A 14 48.89 -44.74 27.66
N VAL A 15 49.07 -44.38 26.40
CA VAL A 15 48.48 -43.12 25.83
C VAL A 15 47.05 -43.46 25.48
N ALA A 16 46.12 -42.94 26.27
CA ALA A 16 44.70 -42.99 25.96
C ALA A 16 44.45 -42.16 24.69
N ARG A 17 44.22 -42.78 23.56
CA ARG A 17 43.69 -42.14 22.35
C ARG A 17 42.23 -41.91 22.58
N ALA A 18 41.86 -40.63 22.81
CA ALA A 18 40.47 -40.20 22.71
C ALA A 18 40.01 -40.42 21.26
N PRO A 19 38.83 -41.01 21.03
CA PRO A 19 38.32 -41.23 19.69
C PRO A 19 37.94 -39.89 19.08
N ILE A 20 38.65 -39.47 18.02
CA ILE A 20 38.42 -38.23 17.28
C ILE A 20 36.94 -38.15 16.77
N GLY A 21 36.25 -39.27 16.67
CA GLY A 21 34.84 -39.35 16.27
C GLY A 21 33.88 -38.70 17.25
N ASP A 22 34.08 -38.84 18.55
CA ASP A 22 33.15 -38.31 19.57
C ASP A 22 33.25 -36.80 19.69
N LEU A 23 34.42 -36.21 19.47
CA LEU A 23 34.63 -34.79 19.47
C LEU A 23 33.95 -34.13 18.23
N ALA A 24 34.05 -34.78 17.07
CA ALA A 24 33.40 -34.30 15.84
C ALA A 24 31.85 -34.32 15.94
N ILE A 25 31.30 -35.39 16.53
CA ILE A 25 29.84 -35.50 16.76
C ILE A 25 29.37 -34.45 17.75
N ALA A 26 30.10 -34.18 18.82
CA ALA A 26 29.77 -33.15 19.81
C ALA A 26 29.78 -31.73 19.21
N VAL A 27 30.76 -31.43 18.34
CA VAL A 27 30.83 -30.11 17.66
C VAL A 27 29.70 -29.93 16.65
N VAL A 28 29.36 -30.95 15.87
CA VAL A 28 28.23 -30.91 14.92
C VAL A 28 26.90 -30.75 15.67
N ALA A 29 26.70 -31.50 16.77
CA ALA A 29 25.51 -31.37 17.59
C ALA A 29 25.37 -29.96 18.20
N ALA A 30 26.46 -29.37 18.70
CA ALA A 30 26.47 -28.01 19.23
C ALA A 30 26.18 -26.95 18.14
N LEU A 31 26.74 -27.10 16.94
CA LEU A 31 26.45 -26.23 15.80
C LEU A 31 24.98 -26.34 15.35
N CYS A 32 24.41 -27.54 15.30
CA CYS A 32 22.99 -27.74 14.98
C CYS A 32 22.09 -27.06 16.02
N VAL A 33 22.38 -27.16 17.32
CA VAL A 33 21.62 -26.52 18.39
C VAL A 33 21.69 -24.99 18.26
N VAL A 34 22.87 -24.43 17.95
CA VAL A 34 23.02 -22.96 17.74
C VAL A 34 22.26 -22.51 16.49
N VAL A 35 22.32 -23.26 15.39
CA VAL A 35 21.58 -22.94 14.17
C VAL A 35 20.08 -23.03 14.41
N PHE A 36 19.59 -24.06 15.11
CA PHE A 36 18.17 -24.15 15.49
C PHE A 36 17.75 -23.04 16.44
N ALA A 37 18.59 -22.64 17.39
CA ALA A 37 18.29 -21.53 18.28
C ALA A 37 18.25 -20.18 17.54
N VAL A 38 19.13 -19.95 16.58
CA VAL A 38 19.13 -18.75 15.74
C VAL A 38 17.92 -18.75 14.80
N LEU A 39 17.58 -19.88 14.18
CA LEU A 39 16.39 -19.99 13.33
C LEU A 39 15.10 -19.82 14.15
N ALA A 40 15.03 -20.35 15.37
CA ALA A 40 13.90 -20.14 16.27
C ALA A 40 13.81 -18.68 16.74
N ALA A 41 14.93 -17.99 16.98
CA ALA A 41 14.94 -16.58 17.34
C ALA A 41 14.55 -15.67 16.18
N VAL A 42 14.81 -16.07 14.92
CA VAL A 42 14.36 -15.35 13.72
C VAL A 42 12.87 -15.62 13.44
N ALA A 43 12.34 -16.78 13.86
CA ALA A 43 10.92 -17.12 13.73
C ALA A 43 10.04 -16.49 14.83
N VAL A 44 10.62 -16.00 15.94
CA VAL A 44 9.88 -15.29 16.99
C VAL A 44 9.70 -13.83 16.59
N GLY A 45 8.62 -13.60 15.85
CA GLY A 45 7.92 -12.34 15.91
C GLY A 45 8.50 -11.21 15.05
N SER A 46 8.14 -11.21 13.77
CA SER A 46 7.75 -9.89 13.23
C SER A 46 6.61 -9.38 14.13
N PRO A 47 6.74 -8.22 14.79
CA PRO A 47 5.64 -7.70 15.58
C PRO A 47 4.45 -7.56 14.63
N GLU A 48 3.40 -8.31 14.90
CA GLU A 48 2.11 -8.13 14.24
C GLU A 48 1.76 -6.65 14.40
N LYS A 49 1.80 -5.90 13.30
CA LYS A 49 1.46 -4.48 13.34
C LYS A 49 0.00 -4.42 13.75
N LYS A 50 -0.23 -4.19 15.04
CA LYS A 50 -1.57 -3.96 15.57
C LYS A 50 -2.25 -2.92 14.69
N ALA A 51 -3.45 -3.25 14.20
CA ALA A 51 -4.23 -2.30 13.42
C ALA A 51 -4.29 -0.96 14.15
N PRO A 52 -4.12 0.17 13.44
CA PRO A 52 -4.14 1.48 14.07
C PRO A 52 -5.45 1.69 14.80
N SER A 53 -5.38 2.30 15.99
CA SER A 53 -6.60 2.69 16.70
C SER A 53 -7.28 3.80 15.91
N ASN A 54 -8.55 3.62 15.55
CA ASN A 54 -9.36 4.63 14.84
C ASN A 54 -9.46 5.96 15.60
N THR A 55 -9.07 6.00 16.88
CA THR A 55 -9.06 7.23 17.70
C THR A 55 -8.15 8.32 17.13
N HIS A 56 -7.23 7.98 16.23
CA HIS A 56 -6.36 8.93 15.54
C HIS A 56 -6.89 9.37 14.16
N PHE A 57 -8.03 8.85 13.73
CA PHE A 57 -8.65 9.31 12.48
C PHE A 57 -9.13 10.76 12.64
N ASP A 58 -8.70 11.61 11.72
CA ASP A 58 -9.11 13.01 11.65
C ASP A 58 -9.77 13.27 10.31
N ALA A 59 -11.07 13.56 10.35
CA ALA A 59 -11.87 13.82 9.14
C ALA A 59 -11.35 15.02 8.34
N GLY A 60 -10.70 15.99 8.97
CA GLY A 60 -10.12 17.17 8.31
C GLY A 60 -8.70 16.95 7.78
N LEU A 61 -8.06 15.82 8.14
CA LEU A 61 -6.68 15.51 7.76
C LEU A 61 -6.47 14.00 7.60
N ILE A 62 -7.11 13.43 6.60
CA ILE A 62 -7.04 11.98 6.32
C ILE A 62 -5.65 11.62 5.79
N ILE A 63 -5.10 12.47 4.92
CA ILE A 63 -3.76 12.31 4.33
C ILE A 63 -3.15 13.68 4.02
N GLY A 64 -1.85 13.80 4.20
CA GLY A 64 -1.08 14.99 3.80
C GLY A 64 -0.79 15.03 2.30
N ASP A 65 -0.67 16.25 1.75
CA ASP A 65 -0.36 16.45 0.33
C ASP A 65 0.97 15.79 -0.05
N ALA A 66 1.98 15.87 0.81
CA ALA A 66 3.28 15.23 0.60
C ALA A 66 3.19 13.70 0.42
N ALA A 67 2.32 13.03 1.17
CA ALA A 67 2.13 11.59 1.07
C ALA A 67 1.27 11.19 -0.15
N PHE A 68 0.35 12.08 -0.53
CA PHE A 68 -0.59 11.83 -1.63
C PHE A 68 0.06 12.03 -3.01
N TYR A 69 0.88 13.07 -3.15
CA TYR A 69 1.47 13.48 -4.44
C TYR A 69 2.93 13.04 -4.62
N ASP A 70 3.39 12.03 -3.89
CA ASP A 70 4.73 11.46 -4.03
C ASP A 70 4.73 10.28 -5.03
N PRO A 71 5.00 10.52 -6.33
CA PRO A 71 4.99 9.47 -7.34
C PRO A 71 6.17 8.50 -7.16
N ASP A 72 7.22 8.92 -6.46
CA ASP A 72 8.43 8.15 -6.20
C ASP A 72 8.38 7.33 -4.91
N ALA A 73 7.23 7.35 -4.20
CA ALA A 73 7.05 6.64 -2.93
C ALA A 73 7.33 5.13 -3.00
N MET A 74 7.20 4.52 -4.19
CA MET A 74 7.57 3.14 -4.47
C MET A 74 7.91 2.96 -5.95
N THR A 75 9.00 2.25 -6.23
CA THR A 75 9.34 1.77 -7.58
C THR A 75 8.47 0.57 -7.98
N ALA A 76 8.38 0.22 -9.27
CA ALA A 76 7.68 -0.97 -9.74
C ALA A 76 8.15 -2.25 -9.01
N ALA A 77 9.47 -2.40 -8.79
CA ALA A 77 10.01 -3.54 -8.06
C ALA A 77 9.59 -3.57 -6.58
N GLN A 78 9.44 -2.42 -5.93
CA GLN A 78 8.93 -2.32 -4.56
C GLN A 78 7.43 -2.63 -4.50
N ILE A 79 6.66 -2.16 -5.49
CA ILE A 79 5.24 -2.49 -5.63
C ILE A 79 5.09 -4.00 -5.82
N GLN A 80 5.88 -4.62 -6.71
CA GLN A 80 5.84 -6.06 -6.94
C GLN A 80 6.12 -6.85 -5.65
N ARG A 81 7.15 -6.49 -4.90
CA ARG A 81 7.44 -7.12 -3.60
C ARG A 81 6.31 -6.92 -2.60
N PHE A 82 5.71 -5.74 -2.56
CA PHE A 82 4.56 -5.45 -1.71
C PHE A 82 3.35 -6.33 -2.04
N LEU A 83 3.04 -6.50 -3.34
CA LEU A 83 1.96 -7.39 -3.80
C LEU A 83 2.24 -8.86 -3.47
N GLN A 84 3.50 -9.32 -3.60
CA GLN A 84 3.92 -10.68 -3.26
C GLN A 84 3.76 -11.01 -1.77
N GLN A 85 3.81 -10.00 -0.91
CA GLN A 85 3.63 -10.15 0.54
C GLN A 85 2.16 -10.14 0.98
N ARG A 86 1.23 -9.99 0.05
CA ARG A 86 -0.21 -10.02 0.37
C ARG A 86 -0.74 -11.43 0.24
N ASP A 87 -1.48 -11.87 1.26
CA ASP A 87 -2.29 -13.07 1.14
C ASP A 87 -3.40 -12.78 0.14
N CYS A 88 -3.44 -13.57 -0.93
CA CYS A 88 -4.37 -13.38 -2.01
C CYS A 88 -5.11 -14.68 -2.31
N THR A 89 -6.43 -14.62 -2.25
CA THR A 89 -7.34 -15.72 -2.59
C THR A 89 -8.29 -15.23 -3.68
N PRO A 90 -7.95 -15.47 -4.97
CA PRO A 90 -8.79 -15.00 -6.08
C PRO A 90 -10.12 -15.76 -6.10
N GLN A 91 -11.16 -15.09 -6.58
CA GLN A 91 -12.48 -15.67 -6.79
C GLN A 91 -12.74 -15.84 -8.28
N GLY A 92 -12.99 -17.08 -8.68
CA GLY A 92 -13.11 -17.44 -10.08
C GLY A 92 -11.74 -17.59 -10.76
N ASN A 93 -11.74 -17.53 -12.10
CA ASN A 93 -10.54 -17.78 -12.90
C ASN A 93 -9.79 -16.48 -13.23
N VAL A 94 -9.35 -15.75 -12.21
CA VAL A 94 -8.54 -14.53 -12.35
C VAL A 94 -7.24 -14.67 -11.55
N PRO A 95 -6.12 -14.07 -11.98
CA PRO A 95 -4.88 -14.08 -11.21
C PRO A 95 -4.98 -13.15 -10.00
N CYS A 96 -4.11 -13.36 -9.02
CA CYS A 96 -3.80 -12.34 -8.03
C CYS A 96 -3.11 -11.14 -8.69
N LEU A 97 -3.25 -9.95 -8.11
CA LEU A 97 -2.69 -8.73 -8.71
C LEU A 97 -1.15 -8.80 -8.89
N LYS A 98 -0.45 -9.57 -8.05
CA LYS A 98 1.00 -9.83 -8.19
C LYS A 98 1.38 -10.57 -9.48
N ASP A 99 0.44 -11.30 -10.06
CA ASP A 99 0.61 -12.12 -11.26
C ASP A 99 -0.19 -11.57 -12.45
N TYR A 100 -0.95 -10.48 -12.25
CA TYR A 100 -1.78 -9.87 -13.27
C TYR A 100 -0.94 -9.11 -14.29
N ARG A 101 -1.31 -9.29 -15.56
CA ARG A 101 -0.68 -8.63 -16.72
C ARG A 101 -1.75 -8.28 -17.75
N GLU A 102 -1.54 -7.18 -18.46
CA GLU A 102 -2.38 -6.78 -19.61
C GLU A 102 -1.60 -5.92 -20.60
N ASP A 103 -2.13 -5.77 -21.80
CA ASP A 103 -1.66 -4.80 -22.77
C ASP A 103 -2.20 -3.42 -22.38
N THR A 104 -1.32 -2.43 -22.30
CA THR A 104 -1.70 -1.05 -21.98
C THR A 104 -1.69 -0.17 -23.22
N PRO A 105 -2.61 0.80 -23.37
CA PRO A 105 -2.66 1.69 -24.52
C PRO A 105 -1.65 2.83 -24.42
N ASP A 106 -1.41 3.51 -25.54
CA ASP A 106 -0.83 4.86 -25.54
C ASP A 106 -1.83 5.85 -24.93
N GLU A 107 -1.35 6.66 -24.00
CA GLU A 107 -2.09 7.80 -23.44
C GLU A 107 -1.39 9.10 -23.82
N PRO A 108 -2.10 10.06 -24.43
CA PRO A 108 -1.51 11.36 -24.75
C PRO A 108 -1.31 12.20 -23.50
N THR A 109 -0.43 13.20 -23.57
CA THR A 109 -0.33 14.22 -22.50
C THR A 109 -1.64 14.93 -22.32
N GLN A 110 -2.14 14.91 -21.08
CA GLN A 110 -3.28 15.69 -20.65
C GLN A 110 -2.80 16.78 -19.69
N TYR A 111 -2.68 18.00 -20.20
CA TYR A 111 -2.13 19.14 -19.47
C TYR A 111 -2.79 19.31 -18.10
N ALA A 112 -1.96 19.56 -17.10
CA ALA A 112 -2.31 19.69 -15.68
C ALA A 112 -2.78 18.39 -14.99
N HIS A 113 -2.96 17.28 -15.71
CA HIS A 113 -3.42 16.00 -15.15
C HIS A 113 -2.33 14.94 -15.21
N CYS A 114 -2.14 14.33 -16.38
CA CYS A 114 -1.17 13.24 -16.56
C CYS A 114 -0.28 13.50 -17.76
N ALA A 115 1.01 13.16 -17.63
CA ALA A 115 1.95 13.12 -18.73
C ALA A 115 1.60 11.97 -19.70
N ALA A 116 2.13 12.03 -20.93
CA ALA A 116 1.98 10.94 -21.88
C ALA A 116 2.55 9.62 -21.36
N MET A 117 1.86 8.53 -21.65
CA MET A 117 2.34 7.17 -21.43
C MET A 117 2.34 6.40 -22.75
N ARG A 118 3.40 5.65 -23.00
CA ARG A 118 3.41 4.69 -24.12
C ARG A 118 2.76 3.39 -23.70
N GLY A 119 2.01 2.78 -24.61
CA GLY A 119 1.49 1.43 -24.45
C GLY A 119 2.60 0.39 -24.35
N GLU A 120 2.35 -0.65 -23.58
CA GLU A 120 3.24 -1.78 -23.38
C GLU A 120 2.46 -3.08 -23.62
N HIS A 121 3.15 -4.11 -24.14
CA HIS A 121 2.57 -5.43 -24.28
C HIS A 121 2.86 -6.28 -23.05
N ASP A 122 1.88 -7.05 -22.59
CA ASP A 122 2.00 -7.97 -21.46
C ASP A 122 2.61 -7.29 -20.21
N GLU A 123 2.13 -6.09 -19.88
CA GLU A 123 2.67 -5.29 -18.79
C GLU A 123 2.17 -5.76 -17.42
N ALA A 124 3.08 -5.94 -16.46
CA ALA A 124 2.74 -6.35 -15.10
C ALA A 124 2.01 -5.24 -14.33
N ALA A 125 1.03 -5.59 -13.50
CA ALA A 125 0.28 -4.64 -12.68
C ALA A 125 1.18 -3.70 -11.86
N SER A 126 2.30 -4.19 -11.34
CA SER A 126 3.26 -3.37 -10.58
C SER A 126 3.92 -2.29 -11.43
N SER A 127 4.18 -2.56 -12.72
CA SER A 127 4.68 -1.57 -13.69
C SER A 127 3.59 -0.56 -14.03
N ILE A 128 2.39 -1.04 -14.33
CA ILE A 128 1.21 -0.20 -14.63
C ILE A 128 0.98 0.81 -13.51
N ILE A 129 0.93 0.34 -12.25
CA ILE A 129 0.73 1.20 -11.07
C ILE A 129 1.85 2.25 -10.96
N ALA A 130 3.11 1.85 -11.12
CA ALA A 130 4.25 2.77 -11.02
C ALA A 130 4.21 3.83 -12.13
N ARG A 131 3.93 3.45 -13.36
CA ARG A 131 3.89 4.36 -14.52
C ARG A 131 2.72 5.34 -14.44
N ILE A 132 1.55 4.89 -14.04
CA ILE A 132 0.40 5.78 -13.78
C ILE A 132 0.71 6.75 -12.64
N ALA A 133 1.33 6.26 -11.55
CA ALA A 133 1.76 7.10 -10.44
C ALA A 133 2.67 8.23 -10.92
N GLN A 134 3.67 7.90 -11.75
CA GLN A 134 4.60 8.88 -12.33
C GLN A 134 3.89 9.84 -13.28
N ALA A 135 3.11 9.31 -14.22
CA ALA A 135 2.45 10.14 -15.23
C ALA A 135 1.46 11.14 -14.60
N CYS A 136 0.68 10.71 -13.62
CA CYS A 136 -0.35 11.53 -12.98
C CYS A 136 0.13 12.20 -11.68
N ARG A 137 1.36 11.94 -11.22
CA ARG A 137 1.93 12.47 -9.97
C ARG A 137 1.05 12.18 -8.74
N ILE A 138 0.59 10.94 -8.66
CA ILE A 138 -0.13 10.41 -7.51
C ILE A 138 0.71 9.29 -6.89
N SER A 139 0.81 9.25 -5.57
CA SER A 139 1.59 8.22 -4.88
C SER A 139 1.09 6.81 -5.21
N PRO A 140 1.97 5.87 -5.60
CA PRO A 140 1.60 4.47 -5.79
C PRO A 140 1.02 3.83 -4.53
N LYS A 141 1.37 4.33 -3.34
CA LYS A 141 0.76 3.90 -2.07
C LYS A 141 -0.73 4.24 -2.01
N VAL A 142 -1.11 5.43 -2.50
CA VAL A 142 -2.50 5.87 -2.60
C VAL A 142 -3.26 4.98 -3.58
N LEU A 143 -2.68 4.69 -4.74
CA LEU A 143 -3.30 3.83 -5.76
C LEU A 143 -3.51 2.39 -5.26
N LEU A 144 -2.53 1.82 -4.55
CA LEU A 144 -2.64 0.49 -3.93
C LEU A 144 -3.76 0.43 -2.88
N VAL A 145 -3.86 1.47 -2.03
CA VAL A 145 -4.93 1.57 -1.03
C VAL A 145 -6.29 1.69 -1.72
N LEU A 146 -6.39 2.48 -2.80
CA LEU A 146 -7.62 2.64 -3.56
C LEU A 146 -8.09 1.31 -4.15
N LEU A 147 -7.21 0.56 -4.82
CA LEU A 147 -7.51 -0.76 -5.39
C LEU A 147 -8.04 -1.75 -4.34
N GLN A 148 -7.46 -1.75 -3.15
CA GLN A 148 -7.93 -2.60 -2.06
C GLN A 148 -9.25 -2.12 -1.48
N LYS A 149 -9.38 -0.83 -1.26
CA LYS A 149 -10.58 -0.23 -0.65
C LYS A 149 -11.81 -0.44 -1.53
N GLU A 150 -11.68 -0.27 -2.85
CA GLU A 150 -12.82 -0.31 -3.76
C GLU A 150 -13.23 -1.75 -4.13
N GLN A 151 -12.27 -2.61 -4.43
CA GLN A 151 -12.57 -3.93 -4.99
C GLN A 151 -11.81 -5.09 -4.34
N SER A 152 -11.12 -4.86 -3.22
CA SER A 152 -10.30 -5.87 -2.53
C SER A 152 -9.28 -6.56 -3.46
N LEU A 153 -8.79 -5.86 -4.50
CA LEU A 153 -8.00 -6.44 -5.57
C LEU A 153 -6.66 -7.03 -5.12
N LEU A 154 -6.11 -6.59 -3.98
CA LEU A 154 -4.86 -7.14 -3.46
C LEU A 154 -5.05 -8.45 -2.72
N THR A 155 -6.27 -8.74 -2.25
CA THR A 155 -6.56 -9.90 -1.39
C THR A 155 -7.58 -10.87 -1.98
N HIS A 156 -8.63 -10.37 -2.60
CA HIS A 156 -9.74 -11.18 -3.13
C HIS A 156 -10.18 -10.67 -4.51
N PRO A 157 -9.29 -10.71 -5.52
CA PRO A 157 -9.63 -10.25 -6.85
C PRO A 157 -10.72 -11.09 -7.49
N THR A 158 -11.57 -10.43 -8.27
CA THR A 158 -12.66 -11.03 -9.06
C THR A 158 -12.63 -10.47 -10.48
N VAL A 159 -13.31 -11.12 -11.43
CA VAL A 159 -13.53 -10.57 -12.78
C VAL A 159 -14.19 -9.18 -12.69
N TYR A 160 -15.24 -9.06 -11.88
CA TYR A 160 -15.95 -7.81 -11.65
C TYR A 160 -15.00 -6.74 -11.06
N GLY A 161 -14.16 -7.13 -10.10
CA GLY A 161 -13.18 -6.24 -9.47
C GLY A 161 -12.15 -5.71 -10.45
N TYR A 162 -11.60 -6.53 -11.35
CA TYR A 162 -10.69 -6.05 -12.38
C TYR A 162 -11.34 -5.10 -13.37
N GLN A 163 -12.60 -5.35 -13.75
CA GLN A 163 -13.32 -4.46 -14.65
C GLN A 163 -13.61 -3.10 -14.04
N ARG A 164 -13.75 -3.00 -12.71
CA ARG A 164 -14.15 -1.80 -11.96
C ARG A 164 -13.18 -1.47 -10.84
N ALA A 165 -11.89 -1.64 -11.10
CA ALA A 165 -10.80 -1.68 -10.13
C ALA A 165 -10.81 -0.55 -9.09
N THR A 166 -11.28 0.63 -9.47
CA THR A 166 -11.35 1.82 -8.61
C THR A 166 -12.78 2.38 -8.48
N GLY A 167 -13.75 1.80 -9.17
CA GLY A 167 -15.12 2.34 -9.21
C GLY A 167 -15.27 3.60 -10.06
N TYR A 168 -14.25 3.98 -10.84
CA TYR A 168 -14.34 5.13 -11.72
C TYR A 168 -15.45 4.95 -12.77
N GLY A 169 -16.24 5.98 -13.02
CA GLY A 169 -17.36 5.91 -13.97
C GLY A 169 -18.53 5.02 -13.51
N CYS A 170 -18.60 4.70 -12.20
CA CYS A 170 -19.67 3.92 -11.60
C CYS A 170 -20.46 4.75 -10.56
N PRO A 171 -21.32 5.67 -10.98
CA PRO A 171 -22.09 6.50 -10.05
C PRO A 171 -23.15 5.67 -9.31
N ASP A 172 -23.42 6.03 -8.06
CA ASP A 172 -24.40 5.32 -7.19
C ASP A 172 -25.83 5.33 -7.76
N THR A 173 -26.13 6.25 -8.66
CA THR A 173 -27.48 6.48 -9.20
C THR A 173 -27.71 5.92 -10.61
N ALA A 174 -26.70 5.38 -11.25
CA ALA A 174 -26.75 4.85 -12.61
C ALA A 174 -25.79 3.65 -12.78
N GLY A 175 -25.93 2.90 -13.87
CA GLY A 175 -24.99 1.83 -14.20
C GLY A 175 -23.58 2.38 -14.48
N CYS A 176 -22.56 1.52 -14.31
CA CYS A 176 -21.18 1.87 -14.67
C CYS A 176 -21.03 2.11 -16.18
N ASP A 177 -20.22 3.09 -16.55
CA ASP A 177 -19.87 3.36 -17.92
C ASP A 177 -18.79 2.37 -18.39
N ALA A 178 -19.18 1.49 -19.30
CA ALA A 178 -18.31 0.41 -19.81
C ALA A 178 -17.06 0.91 -20.55
N ARG A 179 -17.02 2.18 -20.97
CA ARG A 179 -15.83 2.78 -21.59
C ARG A 179 -14.63 2.83 -20.66
N TYR A 180 -14.89 2.80 -19.34
CA TYR A 180 -13.85 2.83 -18.30
C TYR A 180 -13.55 1.46 -17.71
N PHE A 181 -14.08 0.37 -18.27
CA PHE A 181 -13.79 -0.97 -17.77
C PHE A 181 -12.36 -1.42 -18.09
N GLY A 182 -11.80 -2.24 -17.20
CA GLY A 182 -10.44 -2.77 -17.26
C GLY A 182 -9.51 -2.14 -16.22
N PHE A 183 -8.51 -2.90 -15.80
CA PHE A 183 -7.65 -2.52 -14.70
C PHE A 183 -6.89 -1.21 -14.99
N PHE A 184 -6.22 -1.13 -16.16
CA PHE A 184 -5.51 0.09 -16.58
C PHE A 184 -6.45 1.28 -16.66
N ASN A 185 -7.56 1.15 -17.41
CA ASN A 185 -8.52 2.24 -17.61
C ASN A 185 -9.05 2.79 -16.28
N GLN A 186 -9.43 1.89 -15.37
CA GLN A 186 -9.94 2.28 -14.07
C GLN A 186 -8.90 3.04 -13.25
N LEU A 187 -7.67 2.53 -13.20
CA LEU A 187 -6.62 3.11 -12.38
C LEU A 187 -6.11 4.44 -12.96
N TYR A 188 -5.92 4.50 -14.28
CA TYR A 188 -5.50 5.72 -14.96
C TYR A 188 -6.53 6.83 -14.78
N ASN A 189 -7.79 6.54 -15.03
CA ASN A 189 -8.85 7.55 -14.91
C ASN A 189 -9.11 7.97 -13.46
N ALA A 190 -8.93 7.09 -12.48
CA ALA A 190 -8.97 7.48 -11.07
C ALA A 190 -7.82 8.43 -10.70
N ALA A 191 -6.60 8.14 -11.15
CA ALA A 191 -5.45 9.02 -10.93
C ALA A 191 -5.64 10.38 -11.64
N TRP A 192 -6.15 10.36 -12.88
CA TRP A 192 -6.52 11.55 -13.62
C TRP A 192 -7.59 12.36 -12.87
N GLN A 193 -8.61 11.72 -12.32
CA GLN A 193 -9.68 12.36 -11.57
C GLN A 193 -9.17 13.03 -10.29
N PHE A 194 -8.23 12.42 -9.59
CA PHE A 194 -7.57 13.07 -8.45
C PHE A 194 -6.83 14.34 -8.87
N ARG A 195 -6.23 14.35 -10.08
CA ARG A 195 -5.63 15.57 -10.62
C ARG A 195 -6.69 16.60 -10.97
N GLU A 196 -7.81 16.21 -11.56
CA GLU A 196 -8.94 17.09 -11.86
C GLU A 196 -9.46 17.76 -10.59
N TYR A 197 -9.65 17.01 -9.49
CA TYR A 197 -10.02 17.61 -8.20
C TYR A 197 -8.98 18.59 -7.68
N THR A 198 -7.72 18.33 -7.93
CA THR A 198 -6.62 19.21 -7.53
C THR A 198 -6.60 20.49 -8.36
N VAL A 199 -6.74 20.39 -9.69
CA VAL A 199 -6.75 21.53 -10.61
C VAL A 199 -7.96 22.43 -10.36
N GLY A 200 -9.13 21.82 -10.20
CA GLY A 200 -10.37 22.54 -9.94
C GLY A 200 -10.44 23.16 -8.54
N GLY A 201 -9.69 22.61 -7.58
CA GLY A 201 -9.55 23.16 -6.23
C GLY A 201 -10.89 23.55 -5.59
N SER A 202 -11.09 24.84 -5.33
CA SER A 202 -12.28 25.37 -4.67
C SER A 202 -13.56 25.32 -5.51
N SER A 203 -13.50 24.98 -6.81
CA SER A 203 -14.69 24.81 -7.65
C SER A 203 -15.42 23.49 -7.36
N TRP A 204 -14.73 22.54 -6.72
CA TRP A 204 -15.33 21.28 -6.32
C TRP A 204 -16.09 21.39 -5.00
N ARG A 205 -17.07 20.51 -4.80
CA ARG A 205 -17.92 20.50 -3.61
C ARG A 205 -17.11 20.41 -2.32
N TYR A 206 -16.10 19.55 -2.29
CA TYR A 206 -15.20 19.41 -1.15
C TYR A 206 -13.88 20.05 -1.51
N HIS A 207 -13.49 21.06 -0.75
CA HIS A 207 -12.29 21.88 -0.94
C HIS A 207 -11.63 22.17 0.42
N VAL A 208 -10.43 22.69 0.38
CA VAL A 208 -9.72 23.12 1.60
C VAL A 208 -10.51 24.22 2.30
N GLY A 209 -10.67 24.09 3.61
CA GLY A 209 -11.45 24.96 4.47
C GLY A 209 -12.67 24.25 5.08
N ARG A 210 -13.60 25.02 5.58
CA ARG A 210 -14.76 24.52 6.32
C ARG A 210 -15.89 24.10 5.40
N VAL A 211 -16.13 22.80 5.31
CA VAL A 211 -17.14 22.20 4.45
C VAL A 211 -18.05 21.26 5.23
N ARG A 212 -19.34 21.30 4.98
CA ARG A 212 -20.28 20.32 5.56
C ARG A 212 -20.20 19.00 4.79
N ILE A 213 -19.87 17.93 5.50
CA ILE A 213 -19.78 16.55 4.96
C ILE A 213 -20.84 15.69 5.63
N GLN A 214 -21.58 14.93 4.81
CA GLN A 214 -22.59 14.00 5.29
C GLN A 214 -21.94 12.73 5.86
N TYR A 215 -22.63 12.09 6.80
CA TYR A 215 -22.21 10.77 7.30
C TYR A 215 -22.65 9.63 6.37
N HIS A 216 -23.71 9.83 5.59
CA HIS A 216 -24.31 8.78 4.76
C HIS A 216 -25.08 9.39 3.59
N PRO A 217 -25.32 8.66 2.47
CA PRO A 217 -26.23 9.09 1.40
C PRO A 217 -27.61 9.48 1.90
N ASN A 218 -28.14 8.74 2.89
CA ASN A 218 -29.38 9.12 3.58
C ASN A 218 -29.13 10.35 4.45
N THR A 219 -29.69 11.47 4.04
CA THR A 219 -29.55 12.77 4.71
C THR A 219 -30.07 12.81 6.14
N ALA A 220 -30.99 11.89 6.51
CA ALA A 220 -31.46 11.73 7.89
C ALA A 220 -30.34 11.32 8.86
N CYS A 221 -29.26 10.72 8.37
CA CYS A 221 -28.07 10.39 9.17
C CYS A 221 -27.28 11.64 9.60
N GLY A 222 -27.57 12.79 9.03
CA GLY A 222 -26.91 14.06 9.35
C GLY A 222 -25.50 14.16 8.74
N GLY A 223 -24.72 15.04 9.32
CA GLY A 223 -23.35 15.35 8.93
C GLY A 223 -22.80 16.46 9.81
N SER A 224 -21.50 16.75 9.72
CA SER A 224 -20.87 17.84 10.46
C SER A 224 -20.06 18.74 9.54
N VAL A 225 -19.70 19.92 10.04
CA VAL A 225 -18.72 20.79 9.38
C VAL A 225 -17.33 20.26 9.72
N VAL A 226 -16.54 20.00 8.69
CA VAL A 226 -15.15 19.57 8.78
C VAL A 226 -14.27 20.69 8.25
N ASP A 227 -13.17 20.98 8.95
CA ASP A 227 -12.11 21.86 8.46
C ASP A 227 -11.09 21.04 7.68
N ILE A 228 -11.25 20.97 6.38
CA ILE A 228 -10.35 20.23 5.48
C ILE A 228 -9.04 21.00 5.34
N ARG A 229 -7.93 20.36 5.73
CA ARG A 229 -6.63 21.05 5.83
C ARG A 229 -5.67 20.77 4.68
N THR A 230 -5.94 19.78 3.83
CA THR A 230 -5.11 19.42 2.68
C THR A 230 -5.95 19.22 1.43
N GLN A 231 -5.38 19.53 0.26
CA GLN A 231 -6.03 19.24 -1.01
C GLN A 231 -6.23 17.74 -1.21
N ALA A 232 -5.28 16.93 -0.75
CA ALA A 232 -5.38 15.47 -0.78
C ALA A 232 -6.61 14.95 -0.01
N THR A 233 -6.89 15.50 1.18
CA THR A 233 -8.11 15.16 1.94
C THR A 233 -9.38 15.61 1.22
N ALA A 234 -9.36 16.78 0.59
CA ALA A 234 -10.47 17.25 -0.24
C ALA A 234 -10.72 16.32 -1.44
N ASN A 235 -9.66 15.87 -2.11
CA ASN A 235 -9.73 14.92 -3.21
C ASN A 235 -10.36 13.58 -2.79
N LEU A 236 -10.00 13.05 -1.61
CA LEU A 236 -10.62 11.85 -1.07
C LEU A 236 -12.12 12.01 -0.83
N TYR A 237 -12.56 13.19 -0.37
CA TYR A 237 -14.00 13.47 -0.21
C TYR A 237 -14.72 13.69 -1.54
N ASN A 238 -14.07 14.25 -2.55
CA ASN A 238 -14.67 14.33 -3.88
C ASN A 238 -14.81 12.95 -4.55
N TYR A 239 -13.92 11.99 -4.17
CA TYR A 239 -13.98 10.61 -4.65
C TYR A 239 -14.96 9.75 -3.83
N THR A 240 -14.97 9.90 -2.50
CA THR A 240 -15.82 9.16 -1.56
C THR A 240 -16.51 10.18 -0.64
N PRO A 241 -17.73 10.65 -0.97
CA PRO A 241 -18.30 11.91 -0.46
C PRO A 241 -18.88 11.85 0.96
N TYR A 242 -18.46 10.89 1.77
CA TYR A 242 -18.97 10.71 3.14
C TYR A 242 -17.84 10.61 4.16
N GLN A 243 -18.09 11.17 5.36
CA GLN A 243 -17.22 10.95 6.51
C GLN A 243 -17.80 9.86 7.42
N PRO A 244 -16.99 9.07 8.12
CA PRO A 244 -17.51 8.19 9.16
C PRO A 244 -18.12 9.02 10.29
N SER A 245 -19.24 8.55 10.84
CA SER A 245 -19.83 9.18 12.01
C SER A 245 -18.92 9.02 13.24
N PRO A 246 -19.03 9.88 14.27
CA PRO A 246 -18.28 9.69 15.53
C PRO A 246 -18.53 8.32 16.18
N GLN A 247 -19.70 7.74 16.00
CA GLN A 247 -20.00 6.38 16.46
C GLN A 247 -19.22 5.34 15.65
N THR A 248 -19.20 5.44 14.32
CA THR A 248 -18.45 4.53 13.44
C THR A 248 -16.95 4.57 13.73
N VAL A 249 -16.40 5.75 14.04
CA VAL A 249 -14.98 5.89 14.40
C VAL A 249 -14.68 5.19 15.75
N ARG A 250 -15.53 5.37 16.76
CA ARG A 250 -15.31 4.79 18.09
C ARG A 250 -15.62 3.29 18.15
N HIS A 251 -16.61 2.86 17.39
CA HIS A 251 -17.14 1.49 17.41
C HIS A 251 -17.30 0.95 15.98
N PRO A 252 -16.18 0.69 15.27
CA PRO A 252 -16.22 0.29 13.85
C PRO A 252 -16.91 -1.06 13.63
N ASP A 253 -16.95 -1.90 14.64
CA ASP A 253 -17.60 -3.22 14.58
C ASP A 253 -19.14 -3.13 14.74
N VAL A 254 -19.65 -1.96 15.12
CA VAL A 254 -21.09 -1.72 15.27
C VAL A 254 -21.65 -1.08 14.01
N VAL A 255 -22.14 -1.91 13.10
CA VAL A 255 -22.76 -1.45 11.86
C VAL A 255 -24.16 -0.90 12.14
N THR A 256 -24.44 0.31 11.70
CA THR A 256 -25.75 0.96 11.77
C THR A 256 -26.19 1.39 10.35
N PRO A 257 -27.48 1.69 10.13
CA PRO A 257 -27.95 2.22 8.85
C PRO A 257 -27.27 3.52 8.40
N CYS A 258 -26.54 4.19 9.30
CA CYS A 258 -25.81 5.44 9.03
C CYS A 258 -24.27 5.26 9.00
N SER A 259 -23.78 4.04 9.06
CA SER A 259 -22.34 3.77 9.03
C SER A 259 -21.79 3.88 7.60
N THR A 260 -20.73 4.65 7.43
CA THR A 260 -19.90 4.67 6.21
C THR A 260 -18.44 4.52 6.57
N TYR A 261 -17.73 3.76 5.77
CA TYR A 261 -16.37 3.34 6.09
C TYR A 261 -15.34 3.81 5.05
N GLY A 262 -15.76 4.31 3.89
CA GLY A 262 -14.89 4.54 2.74
C GLY A 262 -13.58 5.29 3.07
N ASN A 263 -13.68 6.48 3.65
CA ASN A 263 -12.51 7.28 4.04
C ASN A 263 -11.80 6.74 5.29
N LEU A 264 -12.52 6.10 6.22
CA LEU A 264 -11.92 5.42 7.36
C LEU A 264 -11.11 4.19 6.92
N ASN A 265 -11.65 3.40 5.98
CA ASN A 265 -10.92 2.26 5.42
C ASN A 265 -9.68 2.70 4.64
N PHE A 266 -9.77 3.81 3.89
CA PHE A 266 -8.59 4.38 3.25
C PHE A 266 -7.49 4.69 4.27
N TRP A 267 -7.84 5.41 5.33
CA TRP A 267 -6.91 5.79 6.39
C TRP A 267 -6.34 4.57 7.11
N ASN A 268 -7.17 3.59 7.46
CA ASN A 268 -6.76 2.35 8.12
C ASN A 268 -5.80 1.52 7.25
N LEU A 269 -6.13 1.31 5.99
CA LEU A 269 -5.28 0.57 5.04
C LEU A 269 -3.94 1.28 4.84
N TYR A 270 -3.97 2.60 4.61
CA TYR A 270 -2.75 3.37 4.42
C TYR A 270 -1.85 3.29 5.67
N THR A 271 -2.42 3.54 6.84
CA THR A 271 -1.67 3.54 8.10
C THR A 271 -1.10 2.16 8.43
N THR A 272 -1.89 1.10 8.21
CA THR A 272 -1.46 -0.29 8.44
C THR A 272 -0.30 -0.69 7.52
N TRP A 273 -0.35 -0.30 6.26
CA TRP A 273 0.61 -0.74 5.27
C TRP A 273 1.86 0.13 5.20
N PHE A 274 1.69 1.44 5.34
CA PHE A 274 2.74 2.41 5.04
C PHE A 274 3.10 3.34 6.21
N GLY A 275 2.42 3.20 7.33
CA GLY A 275 2.59 4.08 8.49
C GLY A 275 1.76 5.36 8.38
N SER A 276 2.14 6.40 9.14
CA SER A 276 1.36 7.63 9.20
C SER A 276 1.20 8.28 7.81
N PRO A 277 -0.03 8.59 7.39
CA PRO A 277 -0.25 9.33 6.15
C PRO A 277 0.15 10.81 6.23
N LEU A 278 0.57 11.28 7.40
CA LEU A 278 0.89 12.68 7.66
C LEU A 278 2.39 12.98 7.73
N THR A 279 3.23 11.97 7.92
CA THR A 279 4.67 12.12 8.25
C THR A 279 5.61 11.68 7.15
N GLN A 280 5.19 11.64 5.90
CA GLN A 280 6.11 11.37 4.79
C GLN A 280 7.02 12.59 4.62
N PRO A 281 8.33 12.47 4.89
CA PRO A 281 9.23 13.59 4.64
C PRO A 281 9.28 13.82 3.13
N PHE A 282 8.94 15.03 2.72
CA PHE A 282 9.17 15.46 1.35
C PHE A 282 10.69 15.55 1.14
N PRO A 283 11.27 14.89 0.15
CA PRO A 283 12.66 15.12 -0.18
C PRO A 283 12.88 16.62 -0.45
N ALA A 284 13.90 17.21 0.19
CA ALA A 284 14.17 18.66 0.11
C ALA A 284 14.41 19.18 -1.31
N GLN A 285 14.64 18.27 -2.26
CA GLN A 285 14.84 18.57 -3.68
C GLN A 285 13.56 18.84 -4.47
N TYR A 286 12.39 18.54 -3.91
CA TYR A 286 11.14 18.83 -4.60
C TYR A 286 10.75 20.29 -4.47
N ALA A 287 10.26 20.86 -5.57
CA ALA A 287 9.87 22.25 -5.63
C ALA A 287 8.81 22.60 -4.56
N PRO A 288 8.91 23.79 -3.93
CA PRO A 288 7.95 24.22 -2.89
C PRO A 288 6.49 24.18 -3.33
N CYS A 289 6.23 24.20 -4.61
CA CYS A 289 4.88 24.14 -5.17
C CYS A 289 4.11 22.86 -4.83
N LEU A 290 4.78 21.75 -4.50
CA LEU A 290 4.13 20.52 -4.08
C LEU A 290 3.54 20.60 -2.66
N ASN A 291 3.91 21.63 -1.90
CA ASN A 291 3.37 21.92 -0.57
C ASN A 291 2.21 22.91 -0.60
N LEU A 292 1.77 23.35 -1.78
CA LEU A 292 0.69 24.33 -1.88
C LEU A 292 -0.66 23.67 -1.61
N VAL A 293 -1.30 24.16 -0.59
CA VAL A 293 -2.71 23.92 -0.33
C VAL A 293 -3.51 24.44 -1.55
N GLY A 294 -4.32 23.56 -2.14
CA GLY A 294 -5.02 23.89 -3.38
C GLY A 294 -4.24 23.62 -4.67
N GLY A 295 -2.98 23.28 -4.59
CA GLY A 295 -2.12 22.65 -5.61
C GLY A 295 -2.22 23.08 -7.08
N ALA A 296 -3.02 24.10 -7.39
CA ALA A 296 -3.43 24.42 -8.74
C ALA A 296 -2.29 24.89 -9.67
N ARG A 297 -1.13 25.20 -9.12
CA ARG A 297 -0.01 25.73 -9.90
C ARG A 297 1.27 24.89 -9.83
N CYS A 298 1.21 23.70 -9.25
CA CYS A 298 2.32 22.73 -9.21
C CYS A 298 2.40 21.88 -10.47
N PHE A 299 1.75 22.32 -11.50
CA PHE A 299 1.69 21.56 -12.73
C PHE A 299 2.84 21.91 -13.61
N ILE A 300 3.37 20.87 -14.18
CA ILE A 300 4.36 20.84 -15.20
C ILE A 300 4.32 22.14 -16.00
N ASP A 301 5.33 22.97 -15.83
CA ASP A 301 5.58 24.05 -16.79
C ASP A 301 5.73 23.38 -18.15
N PRO A 302 4.88 23.70 -19.14
CA PRO A 302 4.95 23.10 -20.47
C PRO A 302 6.31 23.26 -21.14
N LYS A 303 7.13 24.22 -20.66
CA LYS A 303 8.46 24.50 -21.21
C LYS A 303 9.57 23.73 -20.52
N THR A 304 9.39 23.34 -19.26
CA THR A 304 10.44 22.68 -18.46
C THR A 304 10.11 21.25 -18.10
N GLY A 305 8.85 20.80 -18.27
CA GLY A 305 8.40 19.47 -17.88
C GLY A 305 8.38 19.23 -16.35
N LEU A 306 8.51 20.30 -15.55
CA LEU A 306 8.49 20.26 -14.08
C LEU A 306 7.21 20.89 -13.54
#